data_c2b6804b6f415a1d61fa4453552927e4
#
_entry.id   c2b6804b6f415a1d61fa4453552927e4
#
_cell.length_a   1.000
_cell.length_b   1.000
_cell.length_c   1.000
_cell.angle_alpha   90.00
_cell.angle_beta   90.00
_cell.angle_gamma   90.00
#
_symmetry.space_group_name_H-M   'P 1'
#
loop_
_entity.id
_entity.type
_entity.pdbx_description
1 polymer ?
#
loop_
_entity_poly.entity_id
_entity_poly.type
_entity_poly.pdbx_seq_one_letter_code
_entity_poly.pdbx_strand_id
1 'polypeptide(L)'
;MSDAMNILFTCAGRRVQLLRDFRKAMDTLGVEGKIVVAECTDAAPACHIADAYELTHAVDQPGYLDQLMKIVHHQDIKLVVPLTDLDLGLLSDNRGLFEKHGAQVMIASPRVVEMCCDKFQTAQLVVDAGLEPICTYTVEQFLTHAFYPCFVKPVEGSAAFGASIIHDARELRVHLATYGSSEMMVQEYVPGQEFTIDVFRSRAGELHAVVPRQRLQVRSGEVQKAVTVHDDAIMAATAKLAGRLNGMWGVFC
;
A
#
# COMPACT_ATOMS: atom_id res chain seq x y z
N MET A 1 -15.21 16.75 27.98
CA MET A 1 -15.63 16.77 26.57
C MET A 1 -14.62 15.90 25.85
N SER A 2 -15.04 14.87 25.14
CA SER A 2 -14.15 14.05 24.32
C SER A 2 -13.60 14.95 23.22
N ASP A 3 -12.26 15.03 23.06
CA ASP A 3 -11.67 15.76 21.95
C ASP A 3 -12.14 15.15 20.63
N ALA A 4 -12.54 15.97 19.67
CA ALA A 4 -13.02 15.52 18.38
C ALA A 4 -11.91 14.75 17.64
N MET A 5 -12.25 13.60 17.05
CA MET A 5 -11.35 12.75 16.27
C MET A 5 -11.39 13.16 14.79
N ASN A 6 -10.66 14.21 14.41
CA ASN A 6 -10.55 14.59 13.02
C ASN A 6 -9.54 13.68 12.30
N ILE A 7 -9.96 13.08 11.19
CA ILE A 7 -9.20 12.08 10.43
C ILE A 7 -8.84 12.66 9.06
N LEU A 8 -7.56 12.65 8.72
CA LEU A 8 -7.05 13.06 7.41
C LEU A 8 -6.75 11.82 6.56
N PHE A 9 -7.34 11.74 5.38
CA PHE A 9 -6.99 10.77 4.35
C PHE A 9 -6.13 11.43 3.29
N THR A 10 -4.94 10.89 3.03
CA THR A 10 -4.08 11.35 1.94
C THR A 10 -4.36 10.54 0.68
N CYS A 11 -4.44 11.21 -0.46
CA CYS A 11 -4.62 10.57 -1.78
C CYS A 11 -5.80 9.58 -1.82
N ALA A 12 -6.95 9.99 -1.28
CA ALA A 12 -8.14 9.15 -1.17
C ALA A 12 -8.75 8.78 -2.55
N GLY A 13 -8.60 9.65 -3.56
CA GLY A 13 -8.99 9.41 -4.93
C GLY A 13 -10.45 8.97 -5.08
N ARG A 14 -10.66 7.71 -5.47
CA ARG A 14 -11.98 7.10 -5.68
C ARG A 14 -12.50 6.29 -4.50
N ARG A 15 -11.84 6.32 -3.35
CA ARG A 15 -12.13 5.46 -2.19
C ARG A 15 -13.30 5.98 -1.33
N VAL A 16 -14.39 6.37 -2.02
CA VAL A 16 -15.62 6.92 -1.43
C VAL A 16 -16.22 5.98 -0.38
N GLN A 17 -16.26 4.67 -0.66
CA GLN A 17 -16.83 3.70 0.27
C GLN A 17 -16.03 3.63 1.57
N LEU A 18 -14.71 3.70 1.50
CA LEU A 18 -13.86 3.70 2.69
C LEU A 18 -14.17 4.89 3.62
N LEU A 19 -14.32 6.10 3.06
CA LEU A 19 -14.70 7.28 3.84
C LEU A 19 -16.07 7.10 4.52
N ARG A 20 -17.04 6.53 3.80
CA ARG A 20 -18.36 6.22 4.36
C ARG A 20 -18.30 5.19 5.48
N ASP A 21 -17.45 4.17 5.35
CA ASP A 21 -17.26 3.14 6.37
C ASP A 21 -16.60 3.74 7.62
N PHE A 22 -15.63 4.65 7.47
CA PHE A 22 -15.09 5.40 8.61
C PHE A 22 -16.14 6.27 9.27
N ARG A 23 -16.97 7.00 8.51
CA ARG A 23 -18.07 7.79 9.05
C ARG A 23 -19.04 6.90 9.86
N LYS A 24 -19.48 5.80 9.27
CA LYS A 24 -20.34 4.83 9.93
C LYS A 24 -19.71 4.26 11.23
N ALA A 25 -18.41 3.99 11.21
CA ALA A 25 -17.70 3.52 12.39
C ALA A 25 -17.64 4.60 13.49
N MET A 26 -17.35 5.86 13.14
CA MET A 26 -17.39 6.99 14.08
C MET A 26 -18.78 7.13 14.71
N ASP A 27 -19.83 7.13 13.90
CA ASP A 27 -21.22 7.22 14.37
C ASP A 27 -21.58 6.07 15.32
N THR A 28 -21.19 4.83 14.97
CA THR A 28 -21.46 3.63 15.78
C THR A 28 -20.74 3.68 17.13
N LEU A 29 -19.54 4.25 17.15
CA LEU A 29 -18.72 4.37 18.36
C LEU A 29 -19.02 5.64 19.17
N GLY A 30 -19.90 6.52 18.68
CA GLY A 30 -20.18 7.82 19.29
C GLY A 30 -18.95 8.74 19.28
N VAL A 31 -18.08 8.60 18.28
CA VAL A 31 -16.88 9.43 18.13
C VAL A 31 -17.21 10.63 17.25
N GLU A 32 -17.17 11.82 17.83
CA GLU A 32 -17.34 13.08 17.08
C GLU A 32 -16.06 13.43 16.33
N GLY A 33 -16.19 14.05 15.16
CA GLY A 33 -15.06 14.55 14.37
C GLY A 33 -15.36 14.65 12.88
N LYS A 34 -14.37 15.13 12.14
CA LYS A 34 -14.44 15.35 10.70
C LYS A 34 -13.60 14.34 9.94
N ILE A 35 -14.08 13.97 8.76
CA ILE A 35 -13.30 13.29 7.73
C ILE A 35 -12.80 14.36 6.77
N VAL A 36 -11.48 14.53 6.70
CA VAL A 36 -10.79 15.49 5.84
C VAL A 36 -9.98 14.73 4.79
N VAL A 37 -9.92 15.25 3.58
CA VAL A 37 -9.19 14.64 2.47
C VAL A 37 -8.13 15.63 1.97
N ALA A 38 -6.90 15.15 1.76
CA ALA A 38 -5.83 15.87 1.07
C ALA A 38 -5.61 15.25 -0.31
N GLU A 39 -5.75 16.08 -1.35
CA GLU A 39 -5.66 15.66 -2.76
C GLU A 39 -4.92 16.69 -3.61
N CYS A 40 -4.32 16.26 -4.72
CA CYS A 40 -3.72 17.19 -5.68
C CYS A 40 -4.72 17.78 -6.69
N THR A 41 -5.98 17.33 -6.67
CA THR A 41 -7.05 17.79 -7.55
C THR A 41 -8.42 17.66 -6.87
N ASP A 42 -9.28 18.63 -7.05
CA ASP A 42 -10.68 18.61 -6.59
C ASP A 42 -11.59 17.69 -7.43
N ALA A 43 -11.08 17.17 -8.55
CA ALA A 43 -11.80 16.19 -9.36
C ALA A 43 -11.89 14.79 -8.71
N ALA A 44 -11.17 14.54 -7.61
CA ALA A 44 -11.22 13.28 -6.89
C ALA A 44 -12.60 13.11 -6.20
N PRO A 45 -13.35 12.00 -6.45
CA PRO A 45 -14.66 11.78 -5.84
C PRO A 45 -14.68 11.85 -4.31
N ALA A 46 -13.58 11.48 -3.66
CA ALA A 46 -13.43 11.55 -2.21
C ALA A 46 -13.59 12.98 -1.66
N CYS A 47 -13.16 14.01 -2.40
CA CYS A 47 -13.31 15.43 -2.02
C CYS A 47 -14.77 15.84 -1.82
N HIS A 48 -15.69 15.19 -2.56
CA HIS A 48 -17.11 15.54 -2.55
C HIS A 48 -17.95 14.73 -1.53
N ILE A 49 -17.29 13.82 -0.80
CA ILE A 49 -17.92 12.98 0.24
C ILE A 49 -17.39 13.31 1.63
N ALA A 50 -16.18 13.84 1.72
CA ALA A 50 -15.56 14.28 2.96
C ALA A 50 -16.27 15.52 3.55
N ASP A 51 -16.11 15.75 4.85
CA ASP A 51 -16.62 16.97 5.50
C ASP A 51 -15.82 18.21 5.08
N ALA A 52 -14.55 18.02 4.72
CA ALA A 52 -13.68 19.03 4.15
C ALA A 52 -12.62 18.39 3.25
N TYR A 53 -12.10 19.15 2.30
CA TYR A 53 -10.90 18.76 1.55
C TYR A 53 -9.94 19.94 1.42
N GLU A 54 -8.67 19.61 1.28
CA GLU A 54 -7.57 20.58 1.08
C GLU A 54 -6.76 20.15 -0.15
N LEU A 55 -6.44 21.12 -1.00
CA LEU A 55 -5.59 20.85 -2.15
C LEU A 55 -4.12 20.93 -1.74
N THR A 56 -3.37 19.90 -2.13
CA THR A 56 -1.93 19.79 -1.91
C THR A 56 -1.18 19.69 -3.24
N HIS A 57 0.13 19.88 -3.18
CA HIS A 57 0.98 19.44 -4.28
C HIS A 57 0.86 17.94 -4.49
N ALA A 58 1.29 17.43 -5.64
CA ALA A 58 1.48 16.00 -5.82
C ALA A 58 2.57 15.50 -4.84
N VAL A 59 2.50 14.22 -4.47
CA VAL A 59 3.36 13.63 -3.43
C VAL A 59 4.85 13.83 -3.71
N ASP A 60 5.26 13.74 -4.98
CA ASP A 60 6.63 13.89 -5.46
C ASP A 60 7.10 15.35 -5.58
N GLN A 61 6.22 16.31 -5.33
CA GLN A 61 6.56 17.73 -5.46
C GLN A 61 7.07 18.32 -4.12
N PRO A 62 8.04 19.24 -4.18
CA PRO A 62 8.51 19.95 -2.99
C PRO A 62 7.36 20.64 -2.25
N GLY A 63 7.40 20.58 -0.92
CA GLY A 63 6.41 21.24 -0.05
C GLY A 63 5.16 20.43 0.26
N TYR A 64 5.01 19.21 -0.27
CA TYR A 64 3.88 18.33 0.06
C TYR A 64 3.77 18.07 1.58
N LEU A 65 4.87 17.71 2.25
CA LEU A 65 4.89 17.51 3.69
C LEU A 65 4.50 18.78 4.47
N ASP A 66 5.02 19.92 4.06
CA ASP A 66 4.69 21.20 4.73
C ASP A 66 3.21 21.54 4.62
N GLN A 67 2.59 21.21 3.48
CA GLN A 67 1.15 21.39 3.30
C GLN A 67 0.35 20.41 4.17
N LEU A 68 0.75 19.15 4.26
CA LEU A 68 0.12 18.20 5.18
C LEU A 68 0.21 18.69 6.62
N MET A 69 1.35 19.21 7.06
CA MET A 69 1.52 19.74 8.40
C MET A 69 0.63 20.97 8.67
N LYS A 70 0.43 21.85 7.67
CA LYS A 70 -0.54 22.94 7.77
C LYS A 70 -1.96 22.42 7.95
N ILE A 71 -2.36 21.41 7.18
CA ILE A 71 -3.67 20.75 7.30
C ILE A 71 -3.84 20.13 8.69
N VAL A 72 -2.83 19.40 9.16
CA VAL A 72 -2.85 18.78 10.50
C VAL A 72 -3.14 19.82 11.59
N HIS A 73 -2.46 20.97 11.52
CA HIS A 73 -2.66 22.05 12.49
C HIS A 73 -4.00 22.76 12.31
N HIS A 74 -4.35 23.14 11.07
CA HIS A 74 -5.54 23.94 10.76
C HIS A 74 -6.86 23.17 11.01
N GLN A 75 -6.87 21.89 10.66
CA GLN A 75 -8.04 21.01 10.82
C GLN A 75 -8.03 20.22 12.14
N ASP A 76 -7.06 20.49 13.03
CA ASP A 76 -6.87 19.75 14.30
C ASP A 76 -6.92 18.22 14.11
N ILE A 77 -6.15 17.72 13.15
CA ILE A 77 -6.12 16.31 12.79
C ILE A 77 -5.53 15.46 13.93
N LYS A 78 -6.19 14.36 14.26
CA LYS A 78 -5.74 13.40 15.27
C LYS A 78 -5.22 12.09 14.66
N LEU A 79 -5.71 11.73 13.46
CA LEU A 79 -5.30 10.52 12.75
C LEU A 79 -5.07 10.84 11.27
N VAL A 80 -3.94 10.41 10.73
CA VAL A 80 -3.63 10.45 9.29
C VAL A 80 -3.66 9.03 8.76
N VAL A 81 -4.41 8.81 7.67
CA VAL A 81 -4.59 7.52 7.01
C VAL A 81 -4.07 7.62 5.57
N PRO A 82 -2.87 7.13 5.27
CA PRO A 82 -2.34 7.12 3.92
C PRO A 82 -3.06 6.08 3.05
N LEU A 83 -3.37 6.44 1.82
CA LEU A 83 -4.10 5.58 0.88
C LEU A 83 -3.36 5.37 -0.46
N THR A 84 -2.08 5.69 -0.51
CA THR A 84 -1.22 5.43 -1.67
C THR A 84 0.15 4.94 -1.22
N ASP A 85 0.82 4.15 -2.05
CA ASP A 85 2.20 3.73 -1.80
C ASP A 85 3.19 4.89 -1.94
N LEU A 86 2.81 5.95 -2.67
CA LEU A 86 3.70 7.05 -3.02
C LEU A 86 4.17 7.88 -1.81
N ASP A 87 3.32 8.06 -0.80
CA ASP A 87 3.64 8.87 0.37
C ASP A 87 4.06 8.07 1.61
N LEU A 88 4.04 6.72 1.55
CA LEU A 88 4.37 5.87 2.70
C LEU A 88 5.77 6.14 3.26
N GLY A 89 6.79 6.21 2.41
CA GLY A 89 8.16 6.52 2.85
C GLY A 89 8.24 7.86 3.57
N LEU A 90 7.72 8.92 2.91
CA LEU A 90 7.70 10.27 3.47
C LEU A 90 6.99 10.33 4.83
N LEU A 91 5.80 9.73 4.91
CA LEU A 91 4.99 9.76 6.15
C LEU A 91 5.61 8.93 7.26
N SER A 92 6.18 7.77 6.92
CA SER A 92 6.84 6.89 7.87
C SER A 92 8.07 7.55 8.50
N ASP A 93 8.92 8.18 7.69
CA ASP A 93 10.12 8.88 8.14
C ASP A 93 9.80 10.09 9.01
N ASN A 94 8.67 10.75 8.73
CA ASN A 94 8.24 11.96 9.43
C ASN A 94 7.16 11.72 10.49
N ARG A 95 6.78 10.48 10.82
CA ARG A 95 5.68 10.23 11.77
C ARG A 95 5.88 10.91 13.13
N GLY A 96 7.13 11.01 13.61
CA GLY A 96 7.44 11.72 14.85
C GLY A 96 7.17 13.23 14.77
N LEU A 97 7.15 13.82 13.59
CA LEU A 97 6.74 15.21 13.38
C LEU A 97 5.22 15.34 13.58
N PHE A 98 4.43 14.44 13.01
CA PHE A 98 2.98 14.40 13.20
C PHE A 98 2.61 14.18 14.68
N GLU A 99 3.28 13.24 15.35
CA GLU A 99 3.07 12.95 16.78
C GLU A 99 3.33 14.17 17.67
N LYS A 100 4.36 14.97 17.40
CA LYS A 100 4.64 16.24 18.10
C LYS A 100 3.52 17.26 17.95
N HIS A 101 2.74 17.17 16.87
CA HIS A 101 1.59 18.03 16.62
C HIS A 101 0.25 17.38 16.98
N GLY A 102 0.29 16.28 17.75
CA GLY A 102 -0.90 15.62 18.27
C GLY A 102 -1.63 14.72 17.29
N ALA A 103 -1.07 14.48 16.09
CA ALA A 103 -1.61 13.59 15.09
C ALA A 103 -0.83 12.26 15.05
N GLN A 104 -1.55 11.16 14.88
CA GLN A 104 -0.94 9.85 14.66
C GLN A 104 -1.04 9.49 13.18
N VAL A 105 0.00 8.92 12.61
CA VAL A 105 -0.06 8.36 11.25
C VAL A 105 -0.28 6.86 11.34
N MET A 106 -1.34 6.36 10.70
CA MET A 106 -1.63 4.92 10.61
C MET A 106 -0.71 4.28 9.58
N ILE A 107 0.53 4.03 9.99
CA ILE A 107 1.60 3.56 9.11
C ILE A 107 2.57 2.66 9.87
N ALA A 108 3.23 1.77 9.12
CA ALA A 108 4.30 0.94 9.65
C ALA A 108 5.57 1.75 10.01
N SER A 109 6.50 1.13 10.71
CA SER A 109 7.81 1.75 10.94
C SER A 109 8.59 1.95 9.63
N PRO A 110 9.53 2.91 9.55
CA PRO A 110 10.32 3.15 8.34
C PRO A 110 10.98 1.88 7.79
N ARG A 111 11.54 1.06 8.65
CA ARG A 111 12.14 -0.23 8.27
C ARG A 111 11.15 -1.17 7.59
N VAL A 112 9.91 -1.25 8.07
CA VAL A 112 8.89 -2.11 7.48
C VAL A 112 8.42 -1.54 6.15
N VAL A 113 8.25 -0.23 6.06
CA VAL A 113 7.88 0.43 4.79
C VAL A 113 8.96 0.19 3.74
N GLU A 114 10.24 0.44 4.06
CA GLU A 114 11.37 0.19 3.17
C GLU A 114 11.40 -1.27 2.68
N MET A 115 11.30 -2.22 3.61
CA MET A 115 11.29 -3.65 3.30
C MET A 115 10.11 -4.05 2.38
N CYS A 116 8.93 -3.46 2.57
CA CYS A 116 7.76 -3.77 1.75
C CYS A 116 7.77 -3.06 0.39
N CYS A 117 8.49 -1.95 0.25
CA CYS A 117 8.68 -1.26 -1.03
C CYS A 117 9.68 -1.98 -1.96
N ASP A 118 10.64 -2.71 -1.40
CA ASP A 118 11.61 -3.51 -2.14
C ASP A 118 11.11 -4.96 -2.31
N LYS A 119 10.86 -5.36 -3.55
CA LYS A 119 10.32 -6.69 -3.86
C LYS A 119 11.29 -7.84 -3.61
N PHE A 120 12.62 -7.60 -3.59
CA PHE A 120 13.59 -8.62 -3.17
C PHE A 120 13.54 -8.83 -1.65
N GLN A 121 13.47 -7.76 -0.88
CA GLN A 121 13.31 -7.85 0.57
C GLN A 121 11.97 -8.49 0.94
N THR A 122 10.90 -8.18 0.20
CA THR A 122 9.59 -8.84 0.39
C THR A 122 9.68 -10.35 0.08
N ALA A 123 10.38 -10.77 -0.97
CA ALA A 123 10.60 -12.18 -1.26
C ALA A 123 11.38 -12.89 -0.13
N GLN A 124 12.40 -12.23 0.43
CA GLN A 124 13.15 -12.76 1.58
C GLN A 124 12.26 -12.86 2.83
N LEU A 125 11.39 -11.87 3.06
CA LEU A 125 10.43 -11.91 4.17
C LEU A 125 9.48 -13.12 4.09
N VAL A 126 9.06 -13.50 2.87
CA VAL A 126 8.24 -14.70 2.64
C VAL A 126 9.01 -15.96 3.06
N VAL A 127 10.29 -16.07 2.70
CA VAL A 127 11.17 -17.17 3.14
C VAL A 127 11.30 -17.20 4.67
N ASP A 128 11.57 -16.06 5.29
CA ASP A 128 11.75 -15.93 6.73
C ASP A 128 10.47 -16.26 7.51
N ALA A 129 9.30 -16.11 6.87
CA ALA A 129 8.02 -16.54 7.41
C ALA A 129 7.78 -18.06 7.27
N GLY A 130 8.69 -18.79 6.65
CA GLY A 130 8.55 -20.23 6.38
C GLY A 130 7.51 -20.54 5.31
N LEU A 131 7.35 -19.62 4.35
CA LEU A 131 6.49 -19.75 3.19
C LEU A 131 7.36 -19.98 1.94
N GLU A 132 6.75 -20.52 0.89
CA GLU A 132 7.41 -20.73 -0.40
C GLU A 132 7.34 -19.46 -1.23
N PRO A 133 8.48 -18.80 -1.53
CA PRO A 133 8.48 -17.60 -2.36
C PRO A 133 8.38 -17.96 -3.84
N ILE A 134 7.93 -17.02 -4.66
CA ILE A 134 8.15 -17.08 -6.11
C ILE A 134 9.64 -16.91 -6.38
N CYS A 135 10.22 -17.81 -7.21
CA CYS A 135 11.63 -17.70 -7.62
C CYS A 135 11.90 -16.36 -8.25
N THR A 136 12.82 -15.62 -7.66
CA THR A 136 13.08 -14.20 -7.98
C THR A 136 14.57 -14.00 -8.27
N TYR A 137 14.87 -13.28 -9.34
CA TYR A 137 16.22 -13.10 -9.87
C TYR A 137 16.49 -11.63 -10.22
N THR A 138 17.74 -11.20 -10.07
CA THR A 138 18.20 -10.02 -10.81
C THR A 138 18.24 -10.38 -12.31
N VAL A 139 18.24 -9.36 -13.17
CA VAL A 139 18.37 -9.61 -14.63
C VAL A 139 19.66 -10.36 -14.95
N GLU A 140 20.77 -10.03 -14.29
CA GLU A 140 22.06 -10.70 -14.47
C GLU A 140 21.99 -12.18 -14.09
N GLN A 141 21.43 -12.49 -12.91
CA GLN A 141 21.24 -13.87 -12.46
C GLN A 141 20.36 -14.66 -13.45
N PHE A 142 19.26 -14.05 -13.90
CA PHE A 142 18.33 -14.68 -14.82
C PHE A 142 19.00 -15.04 -16.15
N LEU A 143 19.82 -14.15 -16.70
CA LEU A 143 20.49 -14.36 -17.99
C LEU A 143 21.48 -15.53 -17.96
N THR A 144 21.93 -16.00 -16.79
CA THR A 144 22.82 -17.18 -16.70
C THR A 144 22.10 -18.49 -16.99
N HIS A 145 20.79 -18.57 -16.69
CA HIS A 145 19.95 -19.76 -16.86
C HIS A 145 18.51 -19.36 -17.22
N ALA A 146 18.37 -18.57 -18.28
CA ALA A 146 17.08 -18.02 -18.68
C ALA A 146 16.04 -19.09 -19.01
N PHE A 147 14.82 -18.89 -18.56
CA PHE A 147 13.65 -19.72 -18.83
C PHE A 147 12.45 -18.86 -19.23
N TYR A 148 11.52 -19.40 -19.97
CA TYR A 148 10.34 -18.69 -20.47
C TYR A 148 9.11 -19.59 -20.42
N PRO A 149 7.87 -19.03 -20.22
CA PRO A 149 7.63 -17.62 -19.92
C PRO A 149 8.15 -17.22 -18.54
N CYS A 150 8.56 -15.96 -18.40
CA CYS A 150 8.91 -15.35 -17.12
C CYS A 150 8.12 -14.05 -16.92
N PHE A 151 8.12 -13.53 -15.69
CA PHE A 151 7.47 -12.27 -15.35
C PHE A 151 8.52 -11.23 -14.97
N VAL A 152 8.52 -10.10 -15.66
CA VAL A 152 9.47 -9.01 -15.41
C VAL A 152 8.72 -7.81 -14.85
N LYS A 153 9.28 -7.18 -13.82
CA LYS A 153 8.71 -5.99 -13.20
C LYS A 153 9.80 -5.14 -12.53
N PRO A 154 9.56 -3.84 -12.28
CA PRO A 154 10.47 -3.03 -11.47
C PRO A 154 10.63 -3.58 -10.06
N VAL A 155 11.83 -3.45 -9.49
CA VAL A 155 12.12 -3.78 -8.07
C VAL A 155 11.25 -2.93 -7.16
N GLU A 156 11.15 -1.65 -7.45
CA GLU A 156 10.30 -0.70 -6.73
C GLU A 156 9.15 -0.20 -7.62
N GLY A 157 8.15 0.44 -7.02
CA GLY A 157 7.01 1.02 -7.73
C GLY A 157 5.75 0.17 -7.70
N SER A 158 4.65 0.76 -8.17
CA SER A 158 3.28 0.25 -8.08
C SER A 158 2.54 0.37 -9.43
N ALA A 159 1.23 0.10 -9.43
CA ALA A 159 0.33 0.24 -10.60
C ALA A 159 0.73 -0.59 -11.83
N ALA A 160 1.49 -1.68 -11.66
CA ALA A 160 1.97 -2.56 -12.73
C ALA A 160 2.77 -1.84 -13.84
N PHE A 161 3.29 -0.62 -13.58
CA PHE A 161 4.14 0.07 -14.53
C PHE A 161 5.38 -0.79 -14.82
N GLY A 162 5.71 -1.00 -16.10
CA GLY A 162 6.84 -1.81 -16.51
C GLY A 162 6.74 -3.31 -16.19
N ALA A 163 5.59 -3.82 -15.73
CA ALA A 163 5.38 -5.24 -15.47
C ALA A 163 4.83 -5.96 -16.71
N SER A 164 5.43 -7.10 -17.08
CA SER A 164 5.02 -7.88 -18.26
C SER A 164 5.38 -9.35 -18.12
N ILE A 165 4.55 -10.20 -18.75
CA ILE A 165 4.93 -11.59 -19.07
C ILE A 165 5.82 -11.54 -20.31
N ILE A 166 6.94 -12.21 -20.26
CA ILE A 166 7.95 -12.28 -21.33
C ILE A 166 8.03 -13.72 -21.80
N HIS A 167 7.86 -13.92 -23.11
CA HIS A 167 7.79 -15.26 -23.70
C HIS A 167 9.08 -15.74 -24.31
N ASP A 168 10.03 -14.83 -24.61
CA ASP A 168 11.32 -15.19 -25.19
C ASP A 168 12.40 -14.12 -24.94
N ALA A 169 13.63 -14.45 -25.32
CA ALA A 169 14.81 -13.59 -25.16
C ALA A 169 14.74 -12.30 -26.00
N ARG A 170 13.96 -12.26 -27.07
CA ARG A 170 13.80 -11.05 -27.89
C ARG A 170 12.89 -10.06 -27.18
N GLU A 171 11.75 -10.55 -26.64
CA GLU A 171 10.85 -9.73 -25.84
C GLU A 171 11.57 -9.16 -24.62
N LEU A 172 12.37 -9.99 -23.90
CA LEU A 172 13.17 -9.53 -22.77
C LEU A 172 14.10 -8.38 -23.16
N ARG A 173 14.84 -8.50 -24.25
CA ARG A 173 15.75 -7.43 -24.69
C ARG A 173 15.03 -6.12 -24.98
N VAL A 174 13.88 -6.18 -25.64
CA VAL A 174 13.07 -5.00 -25.94
C VAL A 174 12.57 -4.36 -24.65
N HIS A 175 12.08 -5.18 -23.72
CA HIS A 175 11.56 -4.72 -22.44
C HIS A 175 12.64 -4.01 -21.61
N LEU A 176 13.82 -4.64 -21.47
CA LEU A 176 14.95 -4.06 -20.73
C LEU A 176 15.54 -2.80 -21.39
N ALA A 177 15.50 -2.71 -22.72
CA ALA A 177 15.89 -1.50 -23.44
C ALA A 177 14.92 -0.33 -23.17
N THR A 178 13.65 -0.63 -22.88
CA THR A 178 12.62 0.38 -22.61
C THR A 178 12.66 0.89 -21.17
N TYR A 179 12.85 -0.02 -20.20
CA TYR A 179 12.69 0.28 -18.77
C TYR A 179 14.00 0.28 -17.96
N GLY A 180 15.12 -0.11 -18.57
CA GLY A 180 16.39 -0.30 -17.87
C GLY A 180 16.53 -1.67 -17.22
N SER A 181 17.75 -2.21 -17.19
CA SER A 181 18.01 -3.54 -16.62
C SER A 181 18.27 -3.52 -15.13
N SER A 182 18.87 -2.44 -14.60
CA SER A 182 19.25 -2.33 -13.18
C SER A 182 18.07 -2.16 -12.23
N GLU A 183 16.95 -1.69 -12.74
CA GLU A 183 15.74 -1.42 -11.95
C GLU A 183 14.70 -2.55 -12.05
N MET A 184 15.01 -3.59 -12.83
CA MET A 184 14.10 -4.70 -13.09
C MET A 184 14.51 -5.96 -12.33
N MET A 185 13.49 -6.71 -11.94
CA MET A 185 13.62 -8.08 -11.44
C MET A 185 12.87 -9.04 -12.36
N VAL A 186 13.29 -10.29 -12.36
CA VAL A 186 12.65 -11.37 -13.10
C VAL A 186 12.15 -12.42 -12.14
N GLN A 187 10.92 -12.86 -12.32
CA GLN A 187 10.31 -13.95 -11.55
C GLN A 187 9.85 -15.07 -12.49
N GLU A 188 9.70 -16.26 -11.94
CA GLU A 188 8.95 -17.28 -12.65
C GLU A 188 7.51 -16.79 -12.88
N TYR A 189 6.95 -17.14 -14.03
CA TYR A 189 5.54 -16.89 -14.29
C TYR A 189 4.69 -18.01 -13.66
N VAL A 190 3.89 -17.64 -12.67
CA VAL A 190 2.99 -18.56 -11.98
C VAL A 190 1.58 -18.30 -12.50
N PRO A 191 1.02 -19.18 -13.35
CA PRO A 191 -0.37 -19.08 -13.76
C PRO A 191 -1.28 -19.47 -12.60
N GLY A 192 -2.37 -18.76 -12.40
CA GLY A 192 -3.31 -19.11 -11.34
C GLY A 192 -4.24 -17.97 -10.94
N GLN A 193 -4.95 -18.20 -9.86
CA GLN A 193 -5.80 -17.19 -9.25
C GLN A 193 -4.95 -16.25 -8.39
N GLU A 194 -5.20 -14.96 -8.53
CA GLU A 194 -4.55 -13.94 -7.72
C GLU A 194 -5.46 -13.48 -6.58
N PHE A 195 -4.84 -13.23 -5.44
CA PHE A 195 -5.52 -12.71 -4.25
C PHE A 195 -4.83 -11.44 -3.75
N THR A 196 -5.63 -10.51 -3.28
CA THR A 196 -5.18 -9.42 -2.41
C THR A 196 -5.72 -9.70 -1.02
N ILE A 197 -4.87 -9.61 0.00
CA ILE A 197 -5.26 -9.95 1.37
C ILE A 197 -5.18 -8.70 2.23
N ASP A 198 -6.34 -8.20 2.66
CA ASP A 198 -6.38 -7.09 3.60
C ASP A 198 -6.16 -7.61 5.01
N VAL A 199 -5.30 -6.94 5.74
CA VAL A 199 -4.93 -7.30 7.11
C VAL A 199 -5.17 -6.12 8.03
N PHE A 200 -5.80 -6.36 9.19
CA PHE A 200 -5.90 -5.36 10.25
C PHE A 200 -5.19 -5.82 11.51
N ARG A 201 -4.29 -4.97 11.99
CA ARG A 201 -3.52 -5.20 13.21
C ARG A 201 -3.68 -4.03 14.17
N SER A 202 -3.94 -4.31 15.44
CA SER A 202 -4.04 -3.28 16.48
C SER A 202 -2.68 -2.69 16.82
N ARG A 203 -2.67 -1.56 17.54
CA ARG A 203 -1.43 -0.96 18.07
C ARG A 203 -0.72 -1.85 19.10
N ALA A 204 -1.47 -2.72 19.77
CA ALA A 204 -0.90 -3.74 20.67
C ALA A 204 -0.20 -4.89 19.91
N GLY A 205 -0.29 -4.90 18.58
CA GLY A 205 0.30 -5.93 17.73
C GLY A 205 -0.60 -7.15 17.52
N GLU A 206 -1.86 -7.09 17.94
CA GLU A 206 -2.81 -8.18 17.77
C GLU A 206 -3.39 -8.18 16.35
N LEU A 207 -3.41 -9.34 15.72
CA LEU A 207 -3.99 -9.54 14.41
C LEU A 207 -5.51 -9.76 14.57
N HIS A 208 -6.30 -8.79 14.10
CA HIS A 208 -7.76 -8.82 14.26
C HIS A 208 -8.50 -9.32 13.02
N ALA A 209 -7.94 -9.08 11.83
CA ALA A 209 -8.58 -9.51 10.60
C ALA A 209 -7.53 -9.89 9.53
N VAL A 210 -7.85 -10.95 8.79
CA VAL A 210 -7.17 -11.35 7.56
C VAL A 210 -8.27 -11.67 6.56
N VAL A 211 -8.38 -10.88 5.50
CA VAL A 211 -9.51 -10.95 4.55
C VAL A 211 -8.97 -11.15 3.13
N PRO A 212 -8.90 -12.41 2.66
CA PRO A 212 -8.53 -12.70 1.28
C PRO A 212 -9.62 -12.23 0.31
N ARG A 213 -9.20 -11.54 -0.74
CA ARG A 213 -10.04 -11.14 -1.86
C ARG A 213 -9.46 -11.70 -3.16
N GLN A 214 -10.19 -12.59 -3.83
CA GLN A 214 -9.83 -13.06 -5.15
C GLN A 214 -9.99 -11.92 -6.17
N ARG A 215 -8.96 -11.68 -6.96
CA ARG A 215 -8.94 -10.66 -8.01
C ARG A 215 -9.64 -11.18 -9.25
N LEU A 216 -10.84 -10.71 -9.54
CA LEU A 216 -11.64 -11.14 -10.71
C LEU A 216 -11.35 -10.30 -11.95
N GLN A 217 -11.08 -9.02 -11.76
CA GLN A 217 -10.74 -8.10 -12.84
C GLN A 217 -9.72 -7.08 -12.35
N VAL A 218 -8.63 -6.96 -13.09
CA VAL A 218 -7.53 -6.02 -12.81
C VAL A 218 -7.36 -5.08 -14.00
N ARG A 219 -7.12 -3.80 -13.74
CA ARG A 219 -6.78 -2.79 -14.75
C ARG A 219 -5.62 -1.94 -14.22
N SER A 220 -4.53 -1.89 -14.99
CA SER A 220 -3.33 -1.15 -14.60
C SER A 220 -2.85 -1.48 -13.18
N GLY A 221 -2.81 -2.78 -12.83
CA GLY A 221 -2.41 -3.25 -11.51
C GLY A 221 -3.46 -3.08 -10.40
N GLU A 222 -4.47 -2.24 -10.58
CA GLU A 222 -5.54 -2.02 -9.60
C GLU A 222 -6.70 -3.01 -9.77
N VAL A 223 -7.22 -3.49 -8.64
CA VAL A 223 -8.37 -4.37 -8.60
C VAL A 223 -9.64 -3.58 -8.88
N GLN A 224 -10.32 -3.91 -10.00
CA GLN A 224 -11.62 -3.32 -10.36
C GLN A 224 -12.79 -4.16 -9.81
N LYS A 225 -12.61 -5.48 -9.77
CA LYS A 225 -13.59 -6.41 -9.18
C LYS A 225 -12.86 -7.47 -8.40
N ALA A 226 -13.34 -7.73 -7.21
CA ALA A 226 -12.90 -8.82 -6.35
C ALA A 226 -14.09 -9.47 -5.65
N VAL A 227 -13.89 -10.66 -5.15
CA VAL A 227 -14.82 -11.35 -4.25
C VAL A 227 -14.06 -11.73 -2.98
N THR A 228 -14.63 -11.41 -1.84
CA THR A 228 -14.12 -11.86 -0.55
C THR A 228 -14.33 -13.37 -0.43
N VAL A 229 -13.29 -14.09 -0.05
CA VAL A 229 -13.30 -15.53 0.12
C VAL A 229 -12.81 -15.91 1.50
N HIS A 230 -13.26 -17.05 1.98
CA HIS A 230 -12.69 -17.68 3.18
C HIS A 230 -11.80 -18.83 2.73
N ASP A 231 -10.50 -18.75 3.04
CA ASP A 231 -9.51 -19.76 2.74
C ASP A 231 -8.52 -19.87 3.90
N ASP A 232 -8.62 -20.95 4.66
CA ASP A 232 -7.82 -21.16 5.87
C ASP A 232 -6.31 -21.21 5.57
N ALA A 233 -5.91 -21.74 4.41
CA ALA A 233 -4.50 -21.85 4.04
C ALA A 233 -3.91 -20.45 3.74
N ILE A 234 -4.62 -19.63 2.97
CA ILE A 234 -4.22 -18.24 2.68
C ILE A 234 -4.19 -17.42 3.97
N MET A 235 -5.22 -17.54 4.82
CA MET A 235 -5.29 -16.81 6.08
C MET A 235 -4.17 -17.20 7.03
N ALA A 236 -3.85 -18.49 7.16
CA ALA A 236 -2.74 -18.98 7.99
C ALA A 236 -1.36 -18.52 7.46
N ALA A 237 -1.15 -18.57 6.15
CA ALA A 237 0.07 -18.09 5.52
C ALA A 237 0.26 -16.58 5.76
N THR A 238 -0.81 -15.81 5.55
CA THR A 238 -0.80 -14.35 5.79
C THR A 238 -0.53 -14.01 7.27
N ALA A 239 -1.11 -14.76 8.21
CA ALA A 239 -0.85 -14.56 9.64
C ALA A 239 0.63 -14.80 10.00
N LYS A 240 1.28 -15.81 9.40
CA LYS A 240 2.72 -16.06 9.57
C LYS A 240 3.54 -14.88 9.05
N LEU A 241 3.21 -14.37 7.85
CA LEU A 241 3.90 -13.24 7.24
C LEU A 241 3.73 -11.98 8.07
N ALA A 242 2.48 -11.64 8.46
CA ALA A 242 2.17 -10.50 9.31
C ALA A 242 2.90 -10.57 10.67
N GLY A 243 3.10 -11.76 11.20
CA GLY A 243 3.88 -11.99 12.43
C GLY A 243 5.35 -11.58 12.34
N ARG A 244 5.92 -11.45 11.14
CA ARG A 244 7.29 -10.97 10.90
C ARG A 244 7.39 -9.45 10.79
N LEU A 245 6.27 -8.76 10.55
CA LEU A 245 6.19 -7.31 10.37
C LEU A 245 6.01 -6.59 11.71
N ASN A 246 7.07 -6.58 12.54
CA ASN A 246 7.04 -5.90 13.82
C ASN A 246 6.98 -4.37 13.64
N GLY A 247 6.11 -3.71 14.42
CA GLY A 247 5.91 -2.26 14.34
C GLY A 247 4.93 -1.80 13.27
N MET A 248 4.20 -2.76 12.67
CA MET A 248 3.10 -2.49 11.77
C MET A 248 1.76 -2.49 12.55
N TRP A 249 0.93 -1.50 12.31
CA TRP A 249 -0.41 -1.38 12.85
C TRP A 249 -1.34 -0.66 11.86
N GLY A 250 -2.64 -0.89 11.96
CA GLY A 250 -3.63 -0.37 11.02
C GLY A 250 -4.02 -1.42 9.97
N VAL A 251 -4.50 -0.95 8.82
CA VAL A 251 -4.84 -1.79 7.66
C VAL A 251 -3.69 -1.78 6.67
N PHE A 252 -3.38 -2.93 6.12
CA PHE A 252 -2.39 -3.11 5.05
C PHE A 252 -2.76 -4.29 4.15
N CYS A 253 -2.25 -4.28 2.92
CA CYS A 253 -2.43 -5.37 1.98
C CYS A 253 -1.18 -5.59 1.11
#